data_6bdb67efb695d4a35ce05effc545f040
#
_entry.id   6bdb67efb695d4a35ce05effc545f040
#
_cell.length_a   1.000
_cell.length_b   1.000
_cell.length_c   1.000
_cell.angle_alpha   90.00
_cell.angle_beta   90.00
_cell.angle_gamma   90.00
#
_symmetry.space_group_name_H-M   'P 1'
#
loop_
_entity.id
_entity.type
_entity.pdbx_description
1 polymer ?
#
loop_
_entity_poly.entity_id
_entity_poly.type
_entity_poly.pdbx_seq_one_letter_code
_entity_poly.pdbx_strand_id
1 'polypeptide(L)'
;MKLKAQFLLILLSVFFSTNIFSKELIKSCDELLNDNQYENALKTKKSEFKSAFCHGQANLKLNHFDEALNDFKLAGKLSKSDTDHFMADLLEGITLKEAKRFDDALLHLNNSFSHVKTSKPFMRLFLMETGETLLLLGRYDEAANAFLEAYQLAANVDERAANLNRVAFAYASFKNFTKAIEYGLKANLAFERTSSLAEYAESGINLGLYYLENNDLDSAERTLFKFERLARENGGMYYLAKALYAESKYYKKKLNVGLSQSRLDEANKIANDIGAEDLKILFKAI
;
A
#
# COMPACT_ATOMS: atom_id res chain seq x y z
N MET A 1 -18.27 -46.90 -59.80
CA MET A 1 -17.75 -47.21 -58.44
C MET A 1 -16.66 -46.26 -57.94
N LYS A 2 -16.25 -45.20 -58.64
CA LYS A 2 -15.19 -44.28 -58.21
C LYS A 2 -15.67 -42.96 -57.52
N LEU A 3 -16.98 -42.65 -57.61
CA LEU A 3 -17.53 -41.43 -57.05
C LEU A 3 -17.95 -41.54 -55.56
N LYS A 4 -18.16 -42.75 -55.03
CA LYS A 4 -18.55 -42.95 -53.62
C LYS A 4 -17.38 -42.95 -52.63
N ALA A 5 -16.13 -43.17 -53.09
CA ALA A 5 -14.95 -43.16 -52.24
C ALA A 5 -14.41 -41.76 -51.96
N GLN A 6 -14.63 -40.79 -52.85
CA GLN A 6 -14.19 -39.41 -52.65
C GLN A 6 -15.08 -38.62 -51.69
N PHE A 7 -16.35 -38.94 -51.58
CA PHE A 7 -17.27 -38.31 -50.66
C PHE A 7 -17.06 -38.75 -49.16
N LEU A 8 -16.55 -39.97 -48.99
CA LEU A 8 -16.29 -40.51 -47.65
C LEU A 8 -14.99 -39.97 -47.04
N LEU A 9 -14.02 -39.58 -47.88
CA LEU A 9 -12.75 -38.96 -47.43
C LEU A 9 -12.90 -37.48 -47.07
N ILE A 10 -13.85 -36.76 -47.67
CA ILE A 10 -14.13 -35.36 -47.35
C ILE A 10 -14.94 -35.25 -46.05
N LEU A 11 -15.81 -36.20 -45.73
CA LEU A 11 -16.54 -36.24 -44.46
C LEU A 11 -15.67 -36.63 -43.27
N LEU A 12 -14.62 -37.43 -43.49
CA LEU A 12 -13.65 -37.78 -42.42
C LEU A 12 -12.63 -36.64 -42.15
N SER A 13 -12.33 -35.78 -43.12
CA SER A 13 -11.46 -34.62 -42.93
C SER A 13 -12.17 -33.45 -42.24
N VAL A 14 -13.48 -33.34 -42.33
CA VAL A 14 -14.29 -32.31 -41.63
C VAL A 14 -14.57 -32.71 -40.19
N PHE A 15 -14.59 -34.02 -39.85
CA PHE A 15 -14.75 -34.51 -38.47
C PHE A 15 -13.46 -34.53 -37.65
N PHE A 16 -12.27 -34.47 -38.31
CA PHE A 16 -11.00 -34.36 -37.61
C PHE A 16 -10.51 -32.93 -37.37
N SER A 17 -11.14 -31.92 -37.98
CA SER A 17 -10.77 -30.53 -37.83
C SER A 17 -11.59 -29.73 -36.77
N THR A 18 -12.50 -30.40 -36.03
CA THR A 18 -13.33 -29.72 -35.02
C THR A 18 -13.08 -30.21 -33.58
N ASN A 19 -12.03 -31.00 -33.35
CA ASN A 19 -11.60 -31.39 -32.02
C ASN A 19 -10.19 -30.90 -31.70
N ILE A 20 -9.83 -29.70 -32.17
CA ILE A 20 -8.92 -28.84 -31.42
C ILE A 20 -9.83 -28.12 -30.40
N PHE A 21 -10.33 -28.87 -29.41
CA PHE A 21 -10.55 -28.27 -28.12
C PHE A 21 -9.19 -27.68 -27.74
N SER A 22 -9.02 -26.38 -27.94
CA SER A 22 -8.05 -25.64 -27.19
C SER A 22 -8.34 -26.05 -25.75
N LYS A 23 -7.47 -26.88 -25.17
CA LYS A 23 -7.42 -27.03 -23.75
C LYS A 23 -7.10 -25.63 -23.28
N GLU A 24 -8.12 -24.81 -23.03
CA GLU A 24 -7.93 -23.56 -22.33
C GLU A 24 -7.08 -23.94 -21.15
N LEU A 25 -5.87 -23.44 -21.12
CA LEU A 25 -4.96 -23.67 -20.02
C LEU A 25 -5.73 -23.12 -18.81
N ILE A 26 -6.27 -24.02 -17.98
CA ILE A 26 -7.00 -23.61 -16.77
C ILE A 26 -5.96 -22.92 -15.91
N LYS A 27 -6.00 -21.58 -15.89
CA LYS A 27 -5.10 -20.77 -15.06
C LYS A 27 -5.27 -21.16 -13.60
N SER A 28 -4.18 -21.22 -12.88
CA SER A 28 -4.18 -21.39 -11.44
C SER A 28 -4.77 -20.13 -10.77
N CYS A 29 -5.19 -20.26 -9.52
CA CYS A 29 -5.66 -19.12 -8.75
C CYS A 29 -4.62 -18.01 -8.68
N ASP A 30 -3.34 -18.34 -8.47
CA ASP A 30 -2.24 -17.36 -8.40
C ASP A 30 -2.01 -16.62 -9.73
N GLU A 31 -2.12 -17.32 -10.88
CA GLU A 31 -2.03 -16.69 -12.19
C GLU A 31 -3.19 -15.71 -12.42
N LEU A 32 -4.41 -16.08 -12.00
CA LEU A 32 -5.58 -15.23 -12.11
C LEU A 32 -5.48 -13.99 -11.19
N LEU A 33 -4.92 -14.14 -9.98
CA LEU A 33 -4.62 -13.02 -9.10
C LEU A 33 -3.61 -12.04 -9.73
N ASN A 34 -2.54 -12.56 -10.31
CA ASN A 34 -1.51 -11.74 -10.96
C ASN A 34 -2.06 -10.98 -12.18
N ASP A 35 -3.05 -11.56 -12.85
CA ASP A 35 -3.76 -10.94 -13.97
C ASP A 35 -4.92 -10.01 -13.51
N ASN A 36 -5.09 -9.77 -12.21
CA ASN A 36 -6.19 -9.02 -11.59
C ASN A 36 -7.59 -9.59 -11.90
N GLN A 37 -7.69 -10.89 -12.21
CA GLN A 37 -8.95 -11.59 -12.51
C GLN A 37 -9.53 -12.21 -11.23
N TYR A 38 -9.85 -11.40 -10.24
CA TYR A 38 -10.22 -11.83 -8.89
C TYR A 38 -11.47 -12.72 -8.85
N GLU A 39 -12.55 -12.38 -9.59
CA GLU A 39 -13.77 -13.18 -9.66
C GLU A 39 -13.52 -14.54 -10.33
N ASN A 40 -12.58 -14.62 -11.28
CA ASN A 40 -12.18 -15.88 -11.88
C ASN A 40 -11.31 -16.72 -10.95
N ALA A 41 -10.43 -16.09 -10.17
CA ALA A 41 -9.66 -16.75 -9.13
C ALA A 41 -10.57 -17.47 -8.11
N LEU A 42 -11.68 -16.86 -7.71
CA LEU A 42 -12.67 -17.43 -6.79
C LEU A 42 -13.42 -18.66 -7.35
N LYS A 43 -13.39 -18.89 -8.67
CA LYS A 43 -14.00 -20.09 -9.30
C LYS A 43 -13.08 -21.31 -9.27
N THR A 44 -11.83 -21.16 -8.90
CA THR A 44 -10.89 -22.27 -8.79
C THR A 44 -11.19 -23.16 -7.58
N LYS A 45 -10.69 -24.41 -7.59
CA LYS A 45 -10.95 -25.36 -6.49
C LYS A 45 -10.17 -24.94 -5.24
N LYS A 46 -10.86 -24.90 -4.10
CA LYS A 46 -10.30 -24.58 -2.80
C LYS A 46 -10.09 -25.87 -1.99
N SER A 47 -8.91 -26.46 -2.04
CA SER A 47 -8.64 -27.76 -1.42
C SER A 47 -7.36 -27.85 -0.58
N GLU A 48 -6.51 -26.85 -0.63
CA GLU A 48 -5.22 -26.80 0.08
C GLU A 48 -4.89 -25.37 0.51
N PHE A 49 -3.84 -25.22 1.34
CA PHE A 49 -3.40 -23.89 1.84
C PHE A 49 -3.33 -22.84 0.74
N LYS A 50 -2.55 -23.13 -0.34
CA LYS A 50 -2.34 -22.15 -1.43
C LYS A 50 -3.65 -21.67 -2.05
N SER A 51 -4.57 -22.59 -2.34
CA SER A 51 -5.84 -22.22 -2.97
C SER A 51 -6.76 -21.45 -2.02
N ALA A 52 -6.85 -21.82 -0.74
CA ALA A 52 -7.59 -21.06 0.25
C ALA A 52 -6.98 -19.68 0.47
N PHE A 53 -5.66 -19.59 0.58
CA PHE A 53 -4.93 -18.34 0.73
C PHE A 53 -5.14 -17.40 -0.47
N CYS A 54 -5.07 -17.92 -1.69
CA CYS A 54 -5.34 -17.17 -2.92
C CYS A 54 -6.78 -16.66 -2.98
N HIS A 55 -7.78 -17.45 -2.59
CA HIS A 55 -9.17 -17.01 -2.52
C HIS A 55 -9.34 -15.87 -1.49
N GLY A 56 -8.68 -15.97 -0.33
CA GLY A 56 -8.66 -14.90 0.66
C GLY A 56 -8.10 -13.60 0.09
N GLN A 57 -7.00 -13.66 -0.67
CA GLN A 57 -6.42 -12.49 -1.34
C GLN A 57 -7.37 -11.91 -2.41
N ALA A 58 -8.02 -12.76 -3.22
CA ALA A 58 -9.01 -12.30 -4.21
C ALA A 58 -10.18 -11.59 -3.54
N ASN A 59 -10.75 -12.18 -2.48
CA ASN A 59 -11.84 -11.59 -1.71
C ASN A 59 -11.41 -10.26 -1.05
N LEU A 60 -10.19 -10.18 -0.51
CA LEU A 60 -9.66 -8.94 0.06
C LEU A 60 -9.56 -7.83 -1.01
N LYS A 61 -9.10 -8.15 -2.22
CA LYS A 61 -9.03 -7.20 -3.35
C LYS A 61 -10.41 -6.72 -3.81
N LEU A 62 -11.43 -7.54 -3.66
CA LEU A 62 -12.83 -7.21 -3.95
C LEU A 62 -13.55 -6.52 -2.78
N ASN A 63 -12.88 -6.29 -1.66
CA ASN A 63 -13.42 -5.80 -0.38
C ASN A 63 -14.51 -6.70 0.22
N HIS A 64 -14.49 -7.99 -0.12
CA HIS A 64 -15.33 -9.01 0.49
C HIS A 64 -14.67 -9.51 1.78
N PHE A 65 -14.69 -8.67 2.82
CA PHE A 65 -13.85 -8.88 4.03
C PHE A 65 -14.22 -10.14 4.82
N ASP A 66 -15.50 -10.45 4.97
CA ASP A 66 -15.94 -11.63 5.74
C ASP A 66 -15.57 -12.93 5.02
N GLU A 67 -15.69 -12.97 3.70
CA GLU A 67 -15.26 -14.08 2.86
C GLU A 67 -13.74 -14.24 2.90
N ALA A 68 -12.98 -13.13 2.82
CA ALA A 68 -11.53 -13.14 2.95
C ALA A 68 -11.07 -13.70 4.29
N LEU A 69 -11.70 -13.29 5.40
CA LEU A 69 -11.41 -13.82 6.73
C LEU A 69 -11.70 -15.32 6.83
N ASN A 70 -12.81 -15.79 6.27
CA ASN A 70 -13.13 -17.22 6.24
C ASN A 70 -12.09 -18.02 5.45
N ASP A 71 -11.62 -17.47 4.33
CA ASP A 71 -10.64 -18.13 3.48
C ASP A 71 -9.25 -18.16 4.12
N PHE A 72 -8.79 -17.06 4.75
CA PHE A 72 -7.52 -17.06 5.49
C PHE A 72 -7.58 -17.99 6.72
N LYS A 73 -8.71 -18.02 7.43
CA LYS A 73 -8.92 -18.97 8.53
C LYS A 73 -8.88 -20.43 8.06
N LEU A 74 -9.43 -20.72 6.86
CA LEU A 74 -9.31 -22.04 6.25
C LEU A 74 -7.85 -22.31 5.84
N ALA A 75 -7.15 -21.33 5.25
CA ALA A 75 -5.74 -21.46 4.94
C ALA A 75 -4.91 -21.79 6.18
N GLY A 76 -5.10 -21.08 7.29
CA GLY A 76 -4.45 -21.38 8.56
C GLY A 76 -4.68 -22.81 9.04
N LYS A 77 -5.93 -23.34 8.94
CA LYS A 77 -6.24 -24.74 9.27
C LYS A 77 -5.58 -25.76 8.34
N LEU A 78 -5.34 -25.39 7.09
CA LEU A 78 -4.71 -26.25 6.08
C LEU A 78 -3.19 -26.07 6.03
N SER A 79 -2.63 -25.16 6.80
CA SER A 79 -1.21 -24.89 6.84
C SER A 79 -0.42 -26.06 7.41
N LYS A 80 0.84 -26.21 6.95
CA LYS A 80 1.76 -27.26 7.36
C LYS A 80 3.09 -26.73 7.89
N SER A 81 3.24 -25.43 7.91
CA SER A 81 4.47 -24.75 8.34
C SER A 81 4.18 -23.51 9.15
N ASP A 82 5.10 -23.10 10.02
CA ASP A 82 5.00 -21.84 10.76
C ASP A 82 4.89 -20.64 9.83
N THR A 83 5.55 -20.69 8.66
CA THR A 83 5.45 -19.65 7.63
C THR A 83 4.02 -19.52 7.10
N ASP A 84 3.38 -20.65 6.78
CA ASP A 84 2.00 -20.64 6.28
C ASP A 84 1.03 -20.12 7.35
N HIS A 85 1.20 -20.56 8.61
CA HIS A 85 0.42 -20.04 9.74
C HIS A 85 0.59 -18.54 9.90
N PHE A 86 1.85 -18.08 9.92
CA PHE A 86 2.13 -16.65 9.99
C PHE A 86 1.44 -15.86 8.90
N MET A 87 1.55 -16.32 7.64
CA MET A 87 0.97 -15.60 6.50
C MET A 87 -0.56 -15.57 6.58
N ALA A 88 -1.20 -16.63 7.04
CA ALA A 88 -2.65 -16.66 7.23
C ALA A 88 -3.10 -15.67 8.32
N ASP A 89 -2.50 -15.75 9.51
CA ASP A 89 -2.82 -14.87 10.64
C ASP A 89 -2.54 -13.40 10.32
N LEU A 90 -1.43 -13.12 9.63
CA LEU A 90 -1.06 -11.77 9.18
C LEU A 90 -2.14 -11.19 8.26
N LEU A 91 -2.59 -11.97 7.26
CA LEU A 91 -3.61 -11.51 6.32
C LEU A 91 -5.01 -11.45 6.94
N GLU A 92 -5.32 -12.26 7.96
CA GLU A 92 -6.52 -12.05 8.80
C GLU A 92 -6.44 -10.68 9.48
N GLY A 93 -5.29 -10.35 10.11
CA GLY A 93 -5.07 -9.05 10.74
C GLY A 93 -5.18 -7.89 9.75
N ILE A 94 -4.54 -7.99 8.58
CA ILE A 94 -4.64 -6.97 7.52
C ILE A 94 -6.09 -6.81 7.05
N THR A 95 -6.81 -7.92 6.83
CA THR A 95 -8.21 -7.89 6.40
C THR A 95 -9.09 -7.18 7.43
N LEU A 96 -8.89 -7.45 8.71
CA LEU A 96 -9.60 -6.77 9.80
C LEU A 96 -9.27 -5.27 9.86
N LYS A 97 -8.00 -4.90 9.60
CA LYS A 97 -7.58 -3.49 9.48
C LYS A 97 -8.32 -2.79 8.34
N GLU A 98 -8.36 -3.40 7.15
CA GLU A 98 -9.10 -2.86 6.00
C GLU A 98 -10.62 -2.77 6.26
N ALA A 99 -11.18 -3.73 6.99
CA ALA A 99 -12.56 -3.69 7.47
C ALA A 99 -12.80 -2.69 8.63
N LYS A 100 -11.78 -1.90 9.02
CA LYS A 100 -11.80 -0.92 10.13
C LYS A 100 -12.07 -1.53 11.50
N ARG A 101 -11.81 -2.81 11.68
CA ARG A 101 -11.92 -3.56 12.95
C ARG A 101 -10.54 -3.61 13.62
N PHE A 102 -10.04 -2.45 14.06
CA PHE A 102 -8.63 -2.27 14.43
C PHE A 102 -8.20 -3.05 15.69
N ASP A 103 -9.05 -3.16 16.69
CA ASP A 103 -8.74 -3.95 17.91
C ASP A 103 -8.63 -5.43 17.58
N ASP A 104 -9.58 -5.97 16.78
CA ASP A 104 -9.52 -7.34 16.30
C ASP A 104 -8.28 -7.58 15.44
N ALA A 105 -7.93 -6.61 14.56
CA ALA A 105 -6.74 -6.67 13.73
C ALA A 105 -5.48 -6.82 14.58
N LEU A 106 -5.34 -5.99 15.62
CA LEU A 106 -4.19 -6.04 16.53
C LEU A 106 -4.09 -7.38 17.27
N LEU A 107 -5.23 -7.95 17.67
CA LEU A 107 -5.28 -9.28 18.31
C LEU A 107 -4.76 -10.38 17.35
N HIS A 108 -5.21 -10.39 16.09
CA HIS A 108 -4.77 -11.38 15.10
C HIS A 108 -3.31 -11.20 14.70
N LEU A 109 -2.84 -9.95 14.53
CA LEU A 109 -1.43 -9.66 14.32
C LEU A 109 -0.57 -10.21 15.48
N ASN A 110 -0.97 -9.99 16.74
CA ASN A 110 -0.26 -10.52 17.90
C ASN A 110 -0.23 -12.06 17.93
N ASN A 111 -1.26 -12.74 17.45
CA ASN A 111 -1.26 -14.20 17.32
C ASN A 111 -0.19 -14.65 16.33
N SER A 112 -0.02 -13.95 15.20
CA SER A 112 1.00 -14.28 14.18
C SER A 112 2.43 -14.19 14.72
N PHE A 113 2.68 -13.36 15.74
CA PHE A 113 4.01 -13.16 16.34
C PHE A 113 4.67 -14.47 16.82
N SER A 114 3.88 -15.44 17.33
CA SER A 114 4.41 -16.71 17.82
C SER A 114 5.15 -17.51 16.74
N HIS A 115 4.77 -17.33 15.46
CA HIS A 115 5.28 -18.08 14.31
C HIS A 115 6.52 -17.44 13.65
N VAL A 116 6.92 -16.21 14.07
CA VAL A 116 7.96 -15.44 13.34
C VAL A 116 9.21 -15.11 14.13
N LYS A 117 9.30 -15.49 15.40
CA LYS A 117 10.36 -15.07 16.36
C LYS A 117 11.79 -15.16 15.81
N THR A 118 12.06 -16.08 14.88
CA THR A 118 13.42 -16.30 14.33
C THR A 118 13.62 -15.70 12.95
N SER A 119 12.54 -15.25 12.25
CA SER A 119 12.60 -14.73 10.89
C SER A 119 12.60 -13.20 10.87
N LYS A 120 13.75 -12.57 10.64
CA LYS A 120 13.87 -11.11 10.54
C LYS A 120 12.90 -10.48 9.51
N PRO A 121 12.76 -11.02 8.27
CA PRO A 121 11.81 -10.47 7.30
C PRO A 121 10.36 -10.51 7.79
N PHE A 122 9.91 -11.62 8.38
CA PHE A 122 8.56 -11.75 8.87
C PHE A 122 8.31 -10.91 10.12
N MET A 123 9.29 -10.85 11.03
CA MET A 123 9.24 -9.97 12.19
C MET A 123 9.09 -8.50 11.76
N ARG A 124 9.84 -8.07 10.74
CA ARG A 124 9.71 -6.72 10.20
C ARG A 124 8.31 -6.47 9.64
N LEU A 125 7.77 -7.41 8.85
CA LEU A 125 6.43 -7.28 8.28
C LEU A 125 5.36 -7.20 9.38
N PHE A 126 5.43 -8.07 10.38
CA PHE A 126 4.58 -8.03 11.56
C PHE A 126 4.63 -6.66 12.27
N LEU A 127 5.84 -6.14 12.52
CA LEU A 127 6.03 -4.85 13.19
C LEU A 127 5.47 -3.67 12.38
N MET A 128 5.60 -3.71 11.05
CA MET A 128 5.03 -2.70 10.17
C MET A 128 3.50 -2.70 10.22
N GLU A 129 2.86 -3.85 10.09
CA GLU A 129 1.40 -3.97 10.12
C GLU A 129 0.83 -3.62 11.52
N THR A 130 1.53 -4.05 12.56
CA THR A 130 1.19 -3.69 13.95
C THR A 130 1.30 -2.18 14.15
N GLY A 131 2.38 -1.56 13.71
CA GLY A 131 2.57 -0.10 13.79
C GLY A 131 1.49 0.68 13.05
N GLU A 132 1.12 0.25 11.85
CA GLU A 132 0.02 0.87 11.08
C GLU A 132 -1.32 0.73 11.80
N THR A 133 -1.61 -0.45 12.35
CA THR A 133 -2.84 -0.69 13.13
C THR A 133 -2.89 0.18 14.38
N LEU A 134 -1.76 0.31 15.09
CA LEU A 134 -1.63 1.18 16.25
C LEU A 134 -1.82 2.67 15.93
N LEU A 135 -1.34 3.13 14.75
CA LEU A 135 -1.63 4.48 14.26
C LEU A 135 -3.14 4.72 14.10
N LEU A 136 -3.84 3.76 13.51
CA LEU A 136 -5.30 3.85 13.29
C LEU A 136 -6.08 3.81 14.62
N LEU A 137 -5.53 3.17 15.64
CA LEU A 137 -6.06 3.18 17.03
C LEU A 137 -5.70 4.44 17.81
N GLY A 138 -4.88 5.37 17.25
CA GLY A 138 -4.39 6.54 17.96
C GLY A 138 -3.31 6.25 19.02
N ARG A 139 -2.74 5.04 19.02
CA ARG A 139 -1.67 4.60 19.93
C ARG A 139 -0.28 4.96 19.37
N TYR A 140 -0.05 6.26 19.20
CA TYR A 140 1.05 6.81 18.38
C TYR A 140 2.46 6.48 18.89
N ASP A 141 2.70 6.52 20.23
CA ASP A 141 4.00 6.16 20.79
C ASP A 141 4.34 4.68 20.58
N GLU A 142 3.34 3.81 20.70
CA GLU A 142 3.53 2.38 20.45
C GLU A 142 3.75 2.11 18.95
N ALA A 143 3.05 2.82 18.08
CA ALA A 143 3.29 2.76 16.64
C ALA A 143 4.72 3.19 16.27
N ALA A 144 5.19 4.30 16.84
CA ALA A 144 6.56 4.78 16.62
C ALA A 144 7.60 3.74 17.08
N ASN A 145 7.39 3.08 18.21
CA ASN A 145 8.28 2.03 18.71
C ASN A 145 8.27 0.80 17.76
N ALA A 146 7.11 0.35 17.30
CA ALA A 146 7.02 -0.74 16.34
C ALA A 146 7.78 -0.43 15.04
N PHE A 147 7.66 0.78 14.51
CA PHE A 147 8.41 1.20 13.32
C PHE A 147 9.91 1.35 13.58
N LEU A 148 10.34 1.77 14.78
CA LEU A 148 11.76 1.81 15.15
C LEU A 148 12.36 0.40 15.24
N GLU A 149 11.62 -0.56 15.78
CA GLU A 149 12.05 -1.96 15.77
C GLU A 149 12.12 -2.51 14.33
N ALA A 150 11.12 -2.21 13.48
CA ALA A 150 11.15 -2.57 12.06
C ALA A 150 12.34 -1.94 11.31
N TYR A 151 12.71 -0.70 11.64
CA TYR A 151 13.90 -0.03 11.13
C TYR A 151 15.19 -0.79 11.46
N GLN A 152 15.33 -1.34 12.67
CA GLN A 152 16.50 -2.12 13.07
C GLN A 152 16.61 -3.45 12.28
N LEU A 153 15.49 -3.96 11.79
CA LEU A 153 15.40 -5.19 11.01
C LEU A 153 15.46 -4.96 9.49
N ALA A 154 15.52 -3.71 9.05
CA ALA A 154 15.48 -3.35 7.64
C ALA A 154 16.70 -3.90 6.87
N ALA A 155 16.45 -4.50 5.70
CA ALA A 155 17.47 -5.16 4.89
C ALA A 155 18.28 -4.17 4.03
N ASN A 156 17.70 -3.04 3.67
CA ASN A 156 18.30 -2.05 2.76
C ASN A 156 18.00 -0.61 3.19
N VAL A 157 18.52 0.35 2.41
CA VAL A 157 18.37 1.78 2.70
C VAL A 157 16.93 2.24 2.52
N ASP A 158 16.23 1.74 1.48
CA ASP A 158 14.84 2.12 1.18
C ASP A 158 13.91 1.73 2.33
N GLU A 159 14.03 0.49 2.83
CA GLU A 159 13.27 0.03 3.97
C GLU A 159 13.56 0.83 5.25
N ARG A 160 14.83 1.18 5.46
CA ARG A 160 15.21 2.06 6.59
C ARG A 160 14.57 3.43 6.47
N ALA A 161 14.65 4.04 5.29
CA ALA A 161 14.05 5.34 5.02
C ALA A 161 12.53 5.32 5.22
N ALA A 162 11.85 4.29 4.67
CA ALA A 162 10.41 4.12 4.80
C ALA A 162 9.98 3.98 6.28
N ASN A 163 10.69 3.19 7.08
CA ASN A 163 10.38 3.04 8.50
C ASN A 163 10.62 4.35 9.28
N LEU A 164 11.71 5.08 9.01
CA LEU A 164 11.94 6.40 9.61
C LEU A 164 10.84 7.41 9.25
N ASN A 165 10.34 7.37 8.02
CA ASN A 165 9.23 8.21 7.59
C ASN A 165 7.93 7.87 8.36
N ARG A 166 7.65 6.58 8.59
CA ARG A 166 6.53 6.14 9.44
C ARG A 166 6.68 6.59 10.89
N VAL A 167 7.89 6.51 11.45
CA VAL A 167 8.20 7.05 12.80
C VAL A 167 7.91 8.54 12.87
N ALA A 168 8.36 9.31 11.87
CA ALA A 168 8.09 10.75 11.79
C ALA A 168 6.59 11.04 11.74
N PHE A 169 5.85 10.27 10.93
CA PHE A 169 4.41 10.40 10.82
C PHE A 169 3.69 10.06 12.14
N ALA A 170 4.11 9.02 12.84
CA ALA A 170 3.56 8.66 14.14
C ALA A 170 3.72 9.79 15.16
N TYR A 171 4.92 10.38 15.26
CA TYR A 171 5.15 11.53 16.13
C TYR A 171 4.40 12.78 15.71
N ALA A 172 4.25 13.03 14.41
CA ALA A 172 3.44 14.14 13.90
C ALA A 172 1.95 13.96 14.27
N SER A 173 1.42 12.74 14.18
CA SER A 173 0.06 12.40 14.58
C SER A 173 -0.18 12.62 16.09
N PHE A 174 0.85 12.43 16.90
CA PHE A 174 0.87 12.75 18.33
C PHE A 174 1.19 14.24 18.61
N LYS A 175 1.29 15.06 17.57
CA LYS A 175 1.69 16.48 17.63
C LYS A 175 3.06 16.75 18.28
N ASN A 176 3.92 15.73 18.33
CA ASN A 176 5.32 15.89 18.73
C ASN A 176 6.15 16.26 17.50
N PHE A 177 6.00 17.50 17.04
CA PHE A 177 6.63 17.96 15.81
C PHE A 177 8.16 18.02 15.90
N THR A 178 8.72 18.19 17.09
CA THR A 178 10.18 18.14 17.29
C THR A 178 10.73 16.77 16.90
N LYS A 179 10.14 15.68 17.39
CA LYS A 179 10.54 14.33 17.00
C LYS A 179 10.17 14.01 15.55
N ALA A 180 8.99 14.49 15.08
CA ALA A 180 8.58 14.32 13.69
C ALA A 180 9.61 14.93 12.73
N ILE A 181 10.14 16.12 13.02
CA ILE A 181 11.19 16.79 12.24
C ILE A 181 12.49 15.97 12.32
N GLU A 182 12.91 15.54 13.51
CA GLU A 182 14.14 14.75 13.68
C GLU A 182 14.13 13.49 12.80
N TYR A 183 13.08 12.68 12.88
CA TYR A 183 12.97 11.45 12.11
C TYR A 183 12.65 11.72 10.64
N GLY A 184 11.88 12.76 10.33
CA GLY A 184 11.58 13.20 8.96
C GLY A 184 12.85 13.63 8.21
N LEU A 185 13.77 14.36 8.87
CA LEU A 185 15.08 14.70 8.31
C LEU A 185 15.90 13.45 7.99
N LYS A 186 15.98 12.50 8.93
CA LYS A 186 16.70 11.23 8.72
C LYS A 186 16.11 10.43 7.56
N ALA A 187 14.78 10.36 7.47
CA ALA A 187 14.09 9.68 6.37
C ALA A 187 14.37 10.36 5.04
N ASN A 188 14.22 11.68 4.97
CA ASN A 188 14.40 12.43 3.73
C ASN A 188 15.84 12.36 3.21
N LEU A 189 16.85 12.47 4.09
CA LEU A 189 18.25 12.27 3.74
C LEU A 189 18.56 10.85 3.25
N ALA A 190 17.84 9.85 3.77
CA ALA A 190 18.00 8.47 3.31
C ALA A 190 17.35 8.28 1.92
N PHE A 191 16.14 8.79 1.69
CA PHE A 191 15.47 8.75 0.39
C PHE A 191 16.21 9.54 -0.71
N GLU A 192 16.92 10.62 -0.38
CA GLU A 192 17.76 11.35 -1.34
C GLU A 192 18.82 10.46 -2.00
N ARG A 193 19.21 9.35 -1.33
CA ARG A 193 20.21 8.38 -1.79
C ARG A 193 19.61 7.17 -2.48
N THR A 194 18.29 7.09 -2.54
CA THR A 194 17.57 6.01 -3.19
C THR A 194 17.14 6.42 -4.60
N SER A 195 16.68 5.47 -5.41
CA SER A 195 16.19 5.76 -6.76
C SER A 195 14.72 6.20 -6.78
N SER A 196 14.03 6.20 -5.64
CA SER A 196 12.61 6.53 -5.55
C SER A 196 12.37 8.03 -5.35
N LEU A 197 12.23 8.74 -6.47
CA LEU A 197 11.88 10.15 -6.46
C LEU A 197 10.52 10.43 -5.80
N ALA A 198 9.59 9.49 -5.93
CA ALA A 198 8.26 9.56 -5.34
C ALA A 198 8.32 9.60 -3.80
N GLU A 199 9.03 8.66 -3.19
CA GLU A 199 9.19 8.59 -1.74
C GLU A 199 10.01 9.77 -1.19
N TYR A 200 11.02 10.22 -1.95
CA TYR A 200 11.78 11.41 -1.60
C TYR A 200 10.90 12.67 -1.58
N ALA A 201 10.07 12.86 -2.61
CA ALA A 201 9.14 13.98 -2.67
C ALA A 201 8.09 13.93 -1.55
N GLU A 202 7.47 12.76 -1.32
CA GLU A 202 6.49 12.55 -0.25
C GLU A 202 7.07 12.87 1.13
N SER A 203 8.24 12.30 1.43
CA SER A 203 8.93 12.53 2.70
C SER A 203 9.29 14.00 2.91
N GLY A 204 9.74 14.68 1.86
CA GLY A 204 10.11 16.10 1.92
C GLY A 204 8.92 17.03 2.09
N ILE A 205 7.80 16.77 1.42
CA ILE A 205 6.56 17.54 1.60
C ILE A 205 6.05 17.38 3.04
N ASN A 206 6.05 16.15 3.57
CA ASN A 206 5.65 15.89 4.95
C ASN A 206 6.58 16.60 5.96
N LEU A 207 7.89 16.58 5.72
CA LEU A 207 8.85 17.32 6.54
C LEU A 207 8.57 18.84 6.54
N GLY A 208 8.25 19.40 5.38
CA GLY A 208 7.83 20.81 5.27
C GLY A 208 6.59 21.11 6.10
N LEU A 209 5.61 20.21 6.10
CA LEU A 209 4.42 20.32 6.94
C LEU A 209 4.76 20.19 8.43
N TYR A 210 5.70 19.34 8.82
CA TYR A 210 6.13 19.22 10.23
C TYR A 210 6.79 20.53 10.71
N TYR A 211 7.66 21.15 9.88
CA TYR A 211 8.20 22.47 10.18
C TYR A 211 7.11 23.53 10.33
N LEU A 212 6.12 23.52 9.44
CA LEU A 212 4.99 24.44 9.48
C LEU A 212 4.18 24.29 10.79
N GLU A 213 3.88 23.05 11.18
CA GLU A 213 3.14 22.79 12.42
C GLU A 213 3.98 23.13 13.68
N ASN A 214 5.30 22.98 13.59
CA ASN A 214 6.25 23.40 14.65
C ASN A 214 6.50 24.91 14.67
N ASN A 215 5.84 25.68 13.82
CA ASN A 215 6.00 27.12 13.68
C ASN A 215 7.38 27.59 13.19
N ASP A 216 8.17 26.71 12.59
CA ASP A 216 9.41 27.05 11.90
C ASP A 216 9.12 27.38 10.44
N LEU A 217 8.65 28.61 10.21
CA LEU A 217 8.18 29.08 8.91
C LEU A 217 9.30 29.15 7.87
N ASP A 218 10.52 29.47 8.29
CA ASP A 218 11.66 29.59 7.38
C ASP A 218 12.11 28.22 6.83
N SER A 219 12.14 27.21 7.70
CA SER A 219 12.45 25.83 7.27
C SER A 219 11.29 25.22 6.47
N ALA A 220 10.04 25.52 6.83
CA ALA A 220 8.87 25.10 6.07
C ALA A 220 8.92 25.65 4.63
N GLU A 221 9.15 26.96 4.49
CA GLU A 221 9.26 27.63 3.17
C GLU A 221 10.31 26.94 2.31
N ARG A 222 11.57 26.94 2.78
CA ARG A 222 12.68 26.34 2.02
C ARG A 222 12.39 24.90 1.60
N THR A 223 11.78 24.11 2.49
CA THR A 223 11.53 22.69 2.23
C THR A 223 10.39 22.53 1.23
N LEU A 224 9.24 23.18 1.43
CA LEU A 224 8.08 23.05 0.56
C LEU A 224 8.40 23.50 -0.86
N PHE A 225 9.06 24.67 -1.03
CA PHE A 225 9.42 25.17 -2.35
C PHE A 225 10.51 24.34 -3.05
N LYS A 226 11.42 23.69 -2.28
CA LYS A 226 12.34 22.69 -2.86
C LYS A 226 11.58 21.55 -3.51
N PHE A 227 10.57 20.99 -2.85
CA PHE A 227 9.86 19.83 -3.33
C PHE A 227 8.77 20.17 -4.35
N GLU A 228 8.19 21.36 -4.31
CA GLU A 228 7.37 21.90 -5.40
C GLU A 228 8.18 21.98 -6.71
N ARG A 229 9.35 22.59 -6.66
CA ARG A 229 10.24 22.69 -7.83
C ARG A 229 10.66 21.30 -8.32
N LEU A 230 11.07 20.41 -7.43
CA LEU A 230 11.45 19.03 -7.76
C LEU A 230 10.31 18.30 -8.50
N ALA A 231 9.07 18.43 -8.04
CA ALA A 231 7.91 17.83 -8.68
C ALA A 231 7.62 18.42 -10.06
N ARG A 232 7.78 19.72 -10.24
CA ARG A 232 7.63 20.38 -11.56
C ARG A 232 8.69 19.93 -12.57
N GLU A 233 9.94 19.88 -12.16
CA GLU A 233 11.07 19.53 -13.02
C GLU A 233 11.02 18.06 -13.48
N ASN A 234 10.44 17.19 -12.66
CA ASN A 234 10.39 15.75 -12.95
C ASN A 234 9.00 15.23 -13.40
N GLY A 235 8.04 16.12 -13.63
CA GLY A 235 6.69 15.74 -14.11
C GLY A 235 5.84 14.99 -13.07
N GLY A 236 6.17 15.06 -11.81
CA GLY A 236 5.46 14.40 -10.72
C GLY A 236 4.16 15.12 -10.31
N MET A 237 3.16 15.15 -11.18
CA MET A 237 1.93 15.95 -11.01
C MET A 237 1.21 15.66 -9.70
N TYR A 238 1.18 14.40 -9.23
CA TYR A 238 0.60 14.04 -7.95
C TYR A 238 1.31 14.75 -6.78
N TYR A 239 2.65 14.71 -6.76
CA TYR A 239 3.46 15.35 -5.71
C TYR A 239 3.47 16.87 -5.85
N LEU A 240 3.35 17.40 -7.07
CA LEU A 240 3.18 18.82 -7.30
C LEU A 240 1.88 19.33 -6.66
N ALA A 241 0.77 18.62 -6.84
CA ALA A 241 -0.49 18.99 -6.20
C ALA A 241 -0.38 18.95 -4.66
N LYS A 242 0.30 17.94 -4.10
CA LYS A 242 0.56 17.87 -2.65
C LYS A 242 1.43 19.00 -2.14
N ALA A 243 2.50 19.37 -2.87
CA ALA A 243 3.39 20.47 -2.50
C ALA A 243 2.63 21.80 -2.51
N LEU A 244 1.87 22.08 -3.57
CA LEU A 244 1.04 23.30 -3.68
C LEU A 244 -0.02 23.37 -2.56
N TYR A 245 -0.64 22.26 -2.21
CA TYR A 245 -1.53 22.19 -1.06
C TYR A 245 -0.79 22.52 0.25
N ALA A 246 0.40 21.99 0.45
CA ALA A 246 1.21 22.30 1.63
C ALA A 246 1.65 23.77 1.65
N GLU A 247 1.98 24.36 0.49
CA GLU A 247 2.24 25.80 0.36
C GLU A 247 1.01 26.65 0.65
N SER A 248 -0.20 26.20 0.26
CA SER A 248 -1.43 26.93 0.61
C SER A 248 -1.60 27.04 2.12
N LYS A 249 -1.29 25.96 2.86
CA LYS A 249 -1.30 25.99 4.36
C LYS A 249 -0.21 26.92 4.91
N TYR A 250 0.97 26.95 4.30
CA TYR A 250 2.04 27.87 4.67
C TYR A 250 1.60 29.33 4.50
N TYR A 251 1.03 29.70 3.33
CA TYR A 251 0.55 31.05 3.10
C TYR A 251 -0.64 31.43 3.97
N LYS A 252 -1.52 30.48 4.28
CA LYS A 252 -2.60 30.67 5.24
C LYS A 252 -2.05 31.04 6.62
N LYS A 253 -1.01 30.34 7.09
CA LYS A 253 -0.36 30.61 8.37
C LYS A 253 0.37 31.96 8.38
N LYS A 254 0.86 32.43 7.23
CA LYS A 254 1.43 33.79 7.03
C LYS A 254 0.37 34.86 6.81
N LEU A 255 -0.91 34.55 6.96
CA LEU A 255 -2.06 35.45 6.73
C LEU A 255 -2.12 36.00 5.30
N ASN A 256 -1.48 35.38 4.33
CA ASN A 256 -1.56 35.74 2.91
C ASN A 256 -2.66 34.94 2.22
N VAL A 257 -3.91 35.39 2.40
CA VAL A 257 -5.10 34.71 1.88
C VAL A 257 -5.09 34.56 0.37
N GLY A 258 -4.59 35.57 -0.36
CA GLY A 258 -4.55 35.55 -1.84
C GLY A 258 -3.65 34.45 -2.38
N LEU A 259 -2.40 34.34 -1.88
CA LEU A 259 -1.48 33.27 -2.29
C LEU A 259 -1.95 31.89 -1.79
N SER A 260 -2.51 31.83 -0.57
CA SER A 260 -3.08 30.57 -0.05
C SER A 260 -4.14 30.03 -0.99
N GLN A 261 -5.10 30.85 -1.41
CA GLN A 261 -6.17 30.44 -2.33
C GLN A 261 -5.61 30.07 -3.71
N SER A 262 -4.72 30.87 -4.26
CA SER A 262 -4.11 30.60 -5.58
C SER A 262 -3.39 29.25 -5.62
N ARG A 263 -2.64 28.89 -4.57
CA ARG A 263 -1.96 27.59 -4.47
C ARG A 263 -2.95 26.42 -4.33
N LEU A 264 -4.00 26.63 -3.55
CA LEU A 264 -5.04 25.61 -3.39
C LEU A 264 -5.81 25.37 -4.70
N ASP A 265 -6.13 26.44 -5.45
CA ASP A 265 -6.83 26.33 -6.73
C ASP A 265 -5.96 25.59 -7.77
N GLU A 266 -4.66 25.87 -7.82
CA GLU A 266 -3.72 25.14 -8.69
C GLU A 266 -3.64 23.65 -8.28
N ALA A 267 -3.52 23.36 -6.99
CA ALA A 267 -3.50 21.98 -6.49
C ALA A 267 -4.78 21.22 -6.86
N ASN A 268 -5.96 21.83 -6.67
CA ASN A 268 -7.25 21.24 -7.03
C ASN A 268 -7.37 20.99 -8.53
N LYS A 269 -6.93 21.94 -9.35
CA LYS A 269 -6.92 21.78 -10.81
C LYS A 269 -6.10 20.56 -11.21
N ILE A 270 -4.86 20.46 -10.72
CA ILE A 270 -3.99 19.31 -11.02
C ILE A 270 -4.62 18.00 -10.55
N ALA A 271 -5.14 17.94 -9.31
CA ALA A 271 -5.79 16.73 -8.79
C ALA A 271 -6.99 16.29 -9.64
N ASN A 272 -7.76 17.25 -10.20
CA ASN A 272 -8.83 16.96 -11.14
C ASN A 272 -8.31 16.42 -12.47
N ASP A 273 -7.29 17.08 -13.04
CA ASP A 273 -6.72 16.73 -14.33
C ASP A 273 -6.12 15.31 -14.35
N ILE A 274 -5.53 14.87 -13.22
CA ILE A 274 -4.96 13.52 -13.08
C ILE A 274 -5.94 12.50 -12.46
N GLY A 275 -7.14 12.90 -12.09
CA GLY A 275 -8.16 12.00 -11.49
C GLY A 275 -7.81 11.50 -10.08
N ALA A 276 -7.01 12.23 -9.29
CA ALA A 276 -6.58 11.84 -7.95
C ALA A 276 -7.65 12.12 -6.89
N GLU A 277 -8.56 11.18 -6.68
CA GLU A 277 -9.69 11.34 -5.76
C GLU A 277 -9.25 11.49 -4.29
N ASP A 278 -8.20 10.81 -3.89
CA ASP A 278 -7.60 10.92 -2.56
C ASP A 278 -7.10 12.35 -2.25
N LEU A 279 -6.47 13.01 -3.22
CA LEU A 279 -6.06 14.41 -3.09
C LEU A 279 -7.25 15.35 -3.02
N LYS A 280 -8.31 15.10 -3.80
CA LYS A 280 -9.53 15.90 -3.74
C LYS A 280 -10.20 15.83 -2.37
N ILE A 281 -10.16 14.65 -1.72
CA ILE A 281 -10.66 14.48 -0.35
C ILE A 281 -9.77 15.24 0.63
N LEU A 282 -8.43 15.09 0.50
CA LEU A 282 -7.45 15.75 1.35
C LEU A 282 -7.60 17.29 1.31
N PHE A 283 -7.78 17.86 0.12
CA PHE A 283 -7.82 19.32 -0.06
C PHE A 283 -9.11 19.98 0.43
N LYS A 284 -10.18 19.21 0.65
CA LYS A 284 -11.42 19.70 1.28
C LYS A 284 -11.31 19.92 2.79
N ALA A 285 -10.24 19.44 3.41
CA ALA A 285 -10.04 19.49 4.87
C ALA A 285 -9.38 20.79 5.38
N ILE A 286 -9.33 21.87 4.57
CA ILE A 286 -8.74 23.19 4.96
C ILE A 286 -9.76 24.10 5.63
#